data_f932536305b473b0679b8f4a185ae015
#
_entry.id   f932536305b473b0679b8f4a185ae015
#
_cell.length_a   1.000
_cell.length_b   1.000
_cell.length_c   1.000
_cell.angle_alpha   90.00
_cell.angle_beta   90.00
_cell.angle_gamma   90.00
#
_symmetry.space_group_name_H-M   'P 1'
#
loop_
_entity.id
_entity.type
_entity.pdbx_description
1 polymer ?
#
loop_
_entity_poly.entity_id
_entity_poly.type
_entity_poly.pdbx_seq_one_letter_code
_entity_poly.pdbx_strand_id
1 'polypeptide(L)'
;MLSPNEFRNAIYLDFEGEGRKRDGTVPMPHMAGLFRPNQTGRSGQYTCAFFKQNWKPASNGIKVAQCVTFDELFAELAIELEKKDGYLVYWTIHEQIILQEYLSDELYARLAPRLFNLHPIAKKYANRKRLFGSNMSAKKRTLEEFFAAIYSKRNPYPPFPLGAAKACRRIDTACKNSKKWKHFSDKQKSNVKDLIQYNKGDCLSTWLIAKRLGNFYRPTSE
;
A
#
# COMPACT_ATOMS: atom_id res chain seq x y z
N MET A 1 -3.90 -19.28 -4.81
CA MET A 1 -4.84 -18.15 -4.53
C MET A 1 -5.11 -18.15 -3.05
N LEU A 2 -5.21 -16.98 -2.42
CA LEU A 2 -5.48 -16.91 -0.98
C LEU A 2 -6.90 -17.38 -0.65
N SER A 3 -7.02 -18.19 0.39
CA SER A 3 -8.29 -18.60 0.97
C SER A 3 -9.00 -17.41 1.66
N PRO A 4 -10.29 -17.49 1.99
CA PRO A 4 -10.98 -16.43 2.72
C PRO A 4 -10.36 -16.11 4.10
N ASN A 5 -9.73 -17.07 4.76
CA ASN A 5 -9.03 -16.86 6.01
C ASN A 5 -7.71 -16.12 5.78
N GLU A 6 -6.93 -16.53 4.79
CA GLU A 6 -5.70 -15.85 4.41
C GLU A 6 -5.93 -14.39 4.03
N PHE A 7 -7.02 -14.06 3.32
CA PHE A 7 -7.40 -12.66 3.04
C PHE A 7 -7.73 -11.85 4.29
N ARG A 8 -8.31 -12.48 5.32
CA ARG A 8 -8.61 -11.80 6.59
C ARG A 8 -7.38 -11.58 7.44
N ASN A 9 -6.42 -12.50 7.37
CA ASN A 9 -5.15 -12.43 8.08
C ASN A 9 -4.10 -11.61 7.33
N ALA A 10 -4.39 -11.21 6.09
CA ALA A 10 -3.46 -10.43 5.27
C ALA A 10 -3.33 -8.99 5.74
N ILE A 11 -2.15 -8.43 5.50
CA ILE A 11 -1.86 -7.00 5.63
C ILE A 11 -1.69 -6.44 4.22
N TYR A 12 -2.35 -5.35 3.91
CA TYR A 12 -2.31 -4.71 2.60
C TYR A 12 -1.37 -3.52 2.64
N LEU A 13 -0.32 -3.60 1.83
CA LEU A 13 0.80 -2.67 1.79
C LEU A 13 0.72 -1.79 0.54
N ASP A 14 1.06 -0.53 0.70
CA ASP A 14 1.38 0.39 -0.38
C ASP A 14 2.49 1.35 0.04
N PHE A 15 3.41 1.68 -0.88
CA PHE A 15 4.54 2.57 -0.65
C PHE A 15 4.38 3.91 -1.33
N GLU A 16 4.82 4.97 -0.65
CA GLU A 16 4.92 6.31 -1.23
C GLU A 16 6.35 6.86 -1.18
N GLY A 17 6.77 7.44 -2.31
CA GLY A 17 8.12 7.96 -2.43
C GLY A 17 8.36 8.69 -3.74
N GLU A 18 9.63 8.77 -4.15
CA GLU A 18 10.01 9.47 -5.39
C GLU A 18 9.78 8.65 -6.68
N GLY A 19 9.43 7.37 -6.52
CA GLY A 19 9.28 6.46 -7.66
C GLY A 19 10.62 6.08 -8.31
N ARG A 20 10.55 5.20 -9.31
CA ARG A 20 11.74 4.71 -10.03
C ARG A 20 12.40 5.83 -10.83
N LYS A 21 13.72 5.96 -10.72
CA LYS A 21 14.51 6.94 -11.47
C LYS A 21 14.76 6.49 -12.91
N ARG A 22 15.21 7.42 -13.76
CA ARG A 22 15.52 7.15 -15.17
C ARG A 22 16.63 6.13 -15.38
N ASP A 23 17.58 6.07 -14.45
CA ASP A 23 18.70 5.10 -14.43
C ASP A 23 18.27 3.69 -13.97
N GLY A 24 17.00 3.51 -13.64
CA GLY A 24 16.47 2.27 -13.16
C GLY A 24 16.50 2.08 -11.65
N THR A 25 17.18 2.96 -10.92
CA THR A 25 17.25 2.92 -9.45
C THR A 25 15.87 3.09 -8.83
N VAL A 26 15.56 2.29 -7.84
CA VAL A 26 14.34 2.42 -7.02
C VAL A 26 14.75 3.06 -5.70
N PRO A 27 14.43 4.34 -5.44
CA PRO A 27 14.76 4.98 -4.17
C PRO A 27 13.99 4.35 -3.01
N MET A 28 14.59 4.38 -1.81
CA MET A 28 13.88 4.01 -0.59
C MET A 28 12.60 4.83 -0.47
N PRO A 29 11.45 4.19 -0.19
CA PRO A 29 10.20 4.90 0.00
C PRO A 29 10.28 5.82 1.21
N HIS A 30 9.47 6.87 1.20
CA HIS A 30 9.38 7.79 2.34
C HIS A 30 8.36 7.29 3.36
N MET A 31 7.38 6.51 2.91
CA MET A 31 6.26 6.05 3.72
C MET A 31 5.78 4.67 3.24
N ALA A 32 5.32 3.87 4.19
CA ALA A 32 4.48 2.71 3.95
C ALA A 32 3.11 2.90 4.60
N GLY A 33 2.05 2.54 3.89
CA GLY A 33 0.72 2.36 4.44
C GLY A 33 0.40 0.89 4.61
N LEU A 34 -0.32 0.58 5.68
CA LEU A 34 -0.69 -0.77 6.07
C LEU A 34 -2.16 -0.81 6.44
N PHE A 35 -2.93 -1.60 5.73
CA PHE A 35 -4.31 -1.86 6.10
C PHE A 35 -4.49 -3.29 6.58
N ARG A 36 -5.06 -3.44 7.78
CA ARG A 36 -5.34 -4.72 8.44
C ARG A 36 -6.85 -4.90 8.51
N PRO A 37 -7.44 -5.83 7.76
CA PRO A 37 -8.87 -6.15 7.90
C PRO A 37 -9.19 -6.63 9.32
N ASN A 38 -10.38 -6.34 9.81
CA ASN A 38 -10.88 -6.96 11.02
C ASN A 38 -11.31 -8.43 10.75
N GLN A 39 -11.56 -9.18 11.82
CA GLN A 39 -11.96 -10.60 11.72
C GLN A 39 -13.23 -10.83 10.89
N THR A 40 -14.15 -9.86 10.86
CA THR A 40 -15.35 -9.96 10.05
C THR A 40 -15.12 -9.69 8.58
N GLY A 41 -13.96 -9.10 8.20
CA GLY A 41 -13.66 -8.67 6.84
C GLY A 41 -14.62 -7.59 6.31
N ARG A 42 -15.28 -6.83 7.20
CA ARG A 42 -16.18 -5.72 6.80
C ARG A 42 -15.52 -4.36 6.88
N SER A 43 -14.52 -4.23 7.74
CA SER A 43 -13.73 -3.02 7.97
C SER A 43 -12.31 -3.41 8.37
N GLY A 44 -11.49 -2.45 8.73
CA GLY A 44 -10.14 -2.70 9.21
C GLY A 44 -9.50 -1.43 9.76
N GLN A 45 -8.26 -1.57 10.19
CA GLN A 45 -7.44 -0.50 10.71
C GLN A 45 -6.37 -0.13 9.70
N TYR A 46 -6.21 1.15 9.44
CA TYR A 46 -5.11 1.69 8.67
C TYR A 46 -4.08 2.33 9.61
N THR A 47 -2.81 2.04 9.36
CA THR A 47 -1.66 2.69 9.97
C THR A 47 -0.66 3.04 8.89
N CYS A 48 0.24 4.00 9.15
CA CYS A 48 1.34 4.28 8.25
C CYS A 48 2.66 4.50 9.01
N ALA A 49 3.76 4.19 8.36
CA ALA A 49 5.11 4.39 8.87
C ALA A 49 5.86 5.35 7.96
N PHE A 50 6.54 6.32 8.54
CA PHE A 50 7.49 7.20 7.87
C PHE A 50 8.92 6.71 8.15
N PHE A 51 9.72 6.56 7.10
CA PHE A 51 11.07 6.00 7.20
C PHE A 51 12.16 7.07 7.36
N LYS A 52 11.85 8.31 7.03
CA LYS A 52 12.79 9.41 7.23
C LYS A 52 12.69 9.97 8.64
N GLN A 53 13.76 9.90 9.42
CA GLN A 53 13.80 10.40 10.80
C GLN A 53 13.45 11.88 10.92
N ASN A 54 13.79 12.69 9.91
CA ASN A 54 13.39 14.10 9.87
C ASN A 54 11.88 14.31 9.72
N TRP A 55 11.08 13.26 9.37
CA TRP A 55 9.62 13.31 9.30
C TRP A 55 8.91 13.06 10.64
N LYS A 56 9.68 12.81 11.72
CA LYS A 56 9.13 12.68 13.08
C LYS A 56 8.17 13.80 13.48
N PRO A 57 8.40 15.09 13.13
CA PRO A 57 7.43 16.15 13.38
C PRO A 57 6.07 15.92 12.70
N ALA A 58 6.06 15.36 11.49
CA ALA A 58 4.83 15.04 10.76
C ALA A 58 4.10 13.84 11.40
N SER A 59 4.82 12.78 11.81
CA SER A 59 4.21 11.62 12.47
C SER A 59 3.57 11.99 13.80
N ASN A 60 4.22 12.84 14.61
CA ASN A 60 3.69 13.28 15.90
C ASN A 60 2.36 14.06 15.81
N GLY A 61 2.03 14.56 14.62
CA GLY A 61 0.78 15.28 14.38
C GLY A 61 -0.38 14.39 13.90
N ILE A 62 -0.13 13.12 13.64
CA ILE A 62 -1.08 12.21 13.00
C ILE A 62 -1.20 10.91 13.80
N LYS A 63 -2.37 10.66 14.37
CA LYS A 63 -2.62 9.50 15.25
C LYS A 63 -2.29 8.12 14.65
N VAL A 64 -2.44 7.97 13.33
CA VAL A 64 -2.22 6.68 12.63
C VAL A 64 -0.80 6.53 12.09
N ALA A 65 0.06 7.55 12.27
CA ALA A 65 1.42 7.56 11.74
C ALA A 65 2.45 7.33 12.85
N GLN A 66 3.49 6.57 12.50
CA GLN A 66 4.69 6.40 13.32
C GLN A 66 5.93 6.71 12.49
N CYS A 67 7.04 7.06 13.14
CA CYS A 67 8.33 7.24 12.50
C CYS A 67 9.27 6.15 13.02
N VAL A 68 9.61 5.21 12.14
CA VAL A 68 10.43 4.02 12.43
C VAL A 68 11.40 3.78 11.30
N THR A 69 12.39 2.94 11.49
CA THR A 69 13.25 2.48 10.39
C THR A 69 12.51 1.46 9.53
N PHE A 70 13.04 1.24 8.32
CA PHE A 70 12.47 0.25 7.39
C PHE A 70 12.54 -1.16 7.98
N ASP A 71 13.71 -1.53 8.52
CA ASP A 71 13.94 -2.84 9.13
C ASP A 71 13.07 -3.09 10.36
N GLU A 72 12.94 -2.09 11.27
CA GLU A 72 12.06 -2.21 12.44
C GLU A 72 10.62 -2.53 12.04
N LEU A 73 10.05 -1.80 11.07
CA LEU A 73 8.70 -2.05 10.60
C LEU A 73 8.53 -3.47 10.06
N PHE A 74 9.43 -3.89 9.17
CA PHE A 74 9.30 -5.19 8.50
C PHE A 74 9.68 -6.37 9.40
N ALA A 75 10.52 -6.18 10.40
CA ALA A 75 10.75 -7.17 11.46
C ALA A 75 9.49 -7.43 12.29
N GLU A 76 8.79 -6.36 12.70
CA GLU A 76 7.50 -6.47 13.39
C GLU A 76 6.43 -7.15 12.51
N LEU A 77 6.37 -6.77 11.22
CA LEU A 77 5.44 -7.38 10.26
C LEU A 77 5.73 -8.85 10.02
N ALA A 78 6.99 -9.27 9.95
CA ALA A 78 7.35 -10.68 9.80
C ALA A 78 6.81 -11.51 10.98
N ILE A 79 7.02 -11.05 12.21
CA ILE A 79 6.49 -11.70 13.42
C ILE A 79 4.95 -11.75 13.40
N GLU A 80 4.30 -10.64 13.02
CA GLU A 80 2.83 -10.58 12.94
C GLU A 80 2.27 -11.56 11.92
N LEU A 81 2.88 -11.64 10.72
CA LEU A 81 2.45 -12.51 9.63
C LEU A 81 2.71 -13.99 9.95
N GLU A 82 3.84 -14.32 10.57
CA GLU A 82 4.16 -15.67 11.04
C GLU A 82 3.12 -16.16 12.06
N LYS A 83 2.83 -15.33 13.07
CA LYS A 83 1.85 -15.65 14.13
C LYS A 83 0.43 -15.87 13.61
N LYS A 84 0.04 -15.16 12.56
CA LYS A 84 -1.33 -15.20 12.01
C LYS A 84 -1.46 -16.15 10.82
N ASP A 85 -0.37 -16.76 10.38
CA ASP A 85 -0.27 -17.43 9.08
C ASP A 85 -0.83 -16.56 7.95
N GLY A 86 -0.40 -15.29 7.95
CA GLY A 86 -0.90 -14.25 7.07
C GLY A 86 0.04 -13.95 5.90
N TYR A 87 -0.43 -13.08 5.00
CA TYR A 87 0.32 -12.61 3.83
C TYR A 87 0.44 -11.10 3.83
N LEU A 88 1.56 -10.60 3.29
CA LEU A 88 1.74 -9.20 2.93
C LEU A 88 1.31 -9.03 1.47
N VAL A 89 0.14 -8.42 1.27
CA VAL A 89 -0.48 -8.26 -0.04
C VAL A 89 -0.20 -6.87 -0.57
N TYR A 90 0.29 -6.79 -1.79
CA TYR A 90 0.58 -5.53 -2.48
C TYR A 90 0.08 -5.58 -3.93
N TRP A 91 0.05 -4.41 -4.58
CA TRP A 91 -0.55 -4.31 -5.91
C TRP A 91 0.40 -4.70 -7.04
N THR A 92 1.65 -4.23 -7.02
CA THR A 92 2.59 -4.44 -8.14
C THR A 92 3.89 -5.11 -7.71
N ILE A 93 4.72 -5.48 -8.69
CA ILE A 93 6.08 -6.00 -8.43
C ILE A 93 7.01 -4.94 -7.82
N HIS A 94 6.63 -3.66 -7.91
CA HIS A 94 7.45 -2.55 -7.40
C HIS A 94 7.68 -2.65 -5.89
N GLU A 95 6.63 -2.98 -5.14
CA GLU A 95 6.72 -3.19 -3.69
C GLU A 95 7.67 -4.33 -3.33
N GLN A 96 7.64 -5.43 -4.11
CA GLN A 96 8.56 -6.54 -3.89
C GLN A 96 10.01 -6.15 -4.18
N ILE A 97 10.26 -5.37 -5.23
CA ILE A 97 11.61 -4.88 -5.55
C ILE A 97 12.14 -3.99 -4.41
N ILE A 98 11.31 -3.11 -3.86
CA ILE A 98 11.68 -2.29 -2.71
C ILE A 98 12.06 -3.16 -1.50
N LEU A 99 11.24 -4.16 -1.18
CA LEU A 99 11.52 -5.07 -0.07
C LEU A 99 12.84 -5.83 -0.27
N GLN A 100 13.09 -6.32 -1.47
CA GLN A 100 14.32 -7.03 -1.82
C GLN A 100 15.56 -6.15 -1.79
N GLU A 101 15.43 -4.87 -2.17
CA GLU A 101 16.56 -3.93 -2.24
C GLU A 101 16.96 -3.40 -0.86
N TYR A 102 16.00 -3.20 0.05
CA TYR A 102 16.23 -2.46 1.29
C TYR A 102 16.16 -3.26 2.58
N LEU A 103 15.67 -4.50 2.55
CA LEU A 103 15.74 -5.39 3.72
C LEU A 103 17.06 -6.16 3.73
N SER A 104 17.51 -6.55 4.92
CA SER A 104 18.57 -7.54 5.03
C SER A 104 18.13 -8.87 4.39
N ASP A 105 19.09 -9.63 3.85
CA ASP A 105 18.82 -10.93 3.22
C ASP A 105 18.03 -11.88 4.15
N GLU A 106 18.37 -11.87 5.44
CA GLU A 106 17.69 -12.68 6.46
C GLU A 106 16.22 -12.28 6.62
N LEU A 107 15.94 -10.97 6.76
CA LEU A 107 14.58 -10.47 6.95
C LEU A 107 13.75 -10.65 5.67
N TYR A 108 14.35 -10.43 4.49
CA TYR A 108 13.69 -10.69 3.23
C TYR A 108 13.34 -12.18 3.07
N ALA A 109 14.27 -13.08 3.40
CA ALA A 109 14.02 -14.53 3.33
C ALA A 109 12.86 -14.99 4.23
N ARG A 110 12.69 -14.37 5.41
CA ARG A 110 11.53 -14.63 6.29
C ARG A 110 10.21 -14.15 5.69
N LEU A 111 10.22 -12.99 5.03
CA LEU A 111 9.01 -12.40 4.44
C LEU A 111 8.66 -13.00 3.08
N ALA A 112 9.63 -13.37 2.27
CA ALA A 112 9.46 -13.81 0.89
C ALA A 112 8.35 -14.87 0.69
N PRO A 113 8.23 -15.93 1.53
CA PRO A 113 7.16 -16.93 1.40
C PRO A 113 5.75 -16.36 1.65
N ARG A 114 5.66 -15.18 2.27
CA ARG A 114 4.40 -14.51 2.65
C ARG A 114 4.08 -13.29 1.79
N LEU A 115 4.89 -13.03 0.76
CA LEU A 115 4.67 -11.93 -0.18
C LEU A 115 3.64 -12.33 -1.24
N PHE A 116 2.63 -11.50 -1.46
CA PHE A 116 1.56 -11.79 -2.40
C PHE A 116 1.26 -10.61 -3.33
N ASN A 117 1.69 -10.73 -4.59
CA ASN A 117 1.37 -9.75 -5.63
C ASN A 117 -0.04 -10.01 -6.18
N LEU A 118 -0.95 -9.06 -5.95
CA LEU A 118 -2.36 -9.20 -6.34
C LEU A 118 -2.60 -8.92 -7.83
N HIS A 119 -1.80 -8.06 -8.46
CA HIS A 119 -2.04 -7.59 -9.83
C HIS A 119 -2.14 -8.70 -10.89
N PRO A 120 -1.29 -9.75 -10.91
CA PRO A 120 -1.42 -10.83 -11.88
C PRO A 120 -2.78 -11.56 -11.80
N ILE A 121 -3.32 -11.71 -10.60
CA ILE A 121 -4.61 -12.38 -10.38
C ILE A 121 -5.75 -11.47 -10.80
N ALA A 122 -5.69 -10.19 -10.42
CA ALA A 122 -6.66 -9.19 -10.85
C ALA A 122 -6.72 -9.08 -12.38
N LYS A 123 -5.55 -9.13 -13.03
CA LYS A 123 -5.44 -9.13 -14.49
C LYS A 123 -6.12 -10.36 -15.12
N LYS A 124 -5.86 -11.58 -14.60
CA LYS A 124 -6.54 -12.80 -15.08
C LYS A 124 -8.05 -12.69 -14.96
N TYR A 125 -8.53 -12.19 -13.81
CA TYR A 125 -9.95 -11.95 -13.58
C TYR A 125 -10.54 -10.96 -14.57
N ALA A 126 -9.89 -9.79 -14.73
CA ALA A 126 -10.34 -8.73 -15.64
C ALA A 126 -10.42 -9.22 -17.09
N ASN A 127 -9.43 -9.97 -17.56
CA ASN A 127 -9.41 -10.57 -18.90
C ASN A 127 -10.56 -11.58 -19.07
N ARG A 128 -10.75 -12.49 -18.09
CA ARG A 128 -11.84 -13.49 -18.12
C ARG A 128 -13.22 -12.84 -18.15
N LYS A 129 -13.39 -11.73 -17.43
CA LYS A 129 -14.65 -10.98 -17.38
C LYS A 129 -14.79 -9.90 -18.44
N ARG A 130 -13.75 -9.72 -19.29
CA ARG A 130 -13.70 -8.68 -20.35
C ARG A 130 -14.00 -7.27 -19.83
N LEU A 131 -13.50 -6.96 -18.61
CA LEU A 131 -13.84 -5.72 -17.90
C LEU A 131 -13.37 -4.45 -18.64
N PHE A 132 -12.34 -4.55 -19.47
CA PHE A 132 -11.77 -3.42 -20.21
C PHE A 132 -12.09 -3.45 -21.72
N GLY A 133 -13.03 -4.32 -22.14
CA GLY A 133 -13.38 -4.50 -23.57
C GLY A 133 -12.33 -5.32 -24.34
N SER A 134 -12.67 -5.64 -25.61
CA SER A 134 -11.83 -6.52 -26.45
C SER A 134 -10.50 -5.90 -26.88
N ASN A 135 -10.43 -4.56 -26.98
CA ASN A 135 -9.29 -3.84 -27.56
C ASN A 135 -8.32 -3.25 -26.52
N MET A 136 -8.53 -3.47 -25.22
CA MET A 136 -7.75 -2.82 -24.17
C MET A 136 -7.09 -3.85 -23.27
N SER A 137 -5.75 -3.92 -23.38
CA SER A 137 -4.95 -4.81 -22.52
C SER A 137 -5.02 -4.38 -21.05
N ALA A 138 -5.38 -5.30 -20.15
CA ALA A 138 -5.29 -5.10 -18.71
C ALA A 138 -3.84 -4.87 -18.21
N LYS A 139 -2.84 -5.03 -19.08
CA LYS A 139 -1.41 -5.00 -18.72
C LYS A 139 -0.90 -3.61 -18.29
N LYS A 140 -1.56 -2.52 -18.74
CA LYS A 140 -1.12 -1.14 -18.50
C LYS A 140 -2.07 -0.35 -17.59
N ARG A 141 -2.96 -1.05 -16.86
CA ARG A 141 -3.98 -0.39 -16.05
C ARG A 141 -3.50 -0.12 -14.64
N THR A 142 -3.93 1.03 -14.11
CA THR A 142 -3.67 1.44 -12.73
C THR A 142 -4.58 0.68 -11.75
N LEU A 143 -4.24 0.72 -10.45
CA LEU A 143 -5.07 0.20 -9.36
C LEU A 143 -6.48 0.83 -9.40
N GLU A 144 -6.56 2.14 -9.62
CA GLU A 144 -7.82 2.89 -9.68
C GLU A 144 -8.71 2.43 -10.84
N GLU A 145 -8.14 2.17 -12.02
CA GLU A 145 -8.87 1.65 -13.17
C GLU A 145 -9.40 0.24 -12.92
N PHE A 146 -8.60 -0.63 -12.28
CA PHE A 146 -9.04 -1.96 -11.87
C PHE A 146 -10.18 -1.87 -10.85
N PHE A 147 -10.03 -1.01 -9.84
CA PHE A 147 -11.05 -0.81 -8.83
C PHE A 147 -12.37 -0.34 -9.47
N ALA A 148 -12.31 0.68 -10.34
CA ALA A 148 -13.48 1.19 -11.04
C ALA A 148 -14.16 0.13 -11.91
N ALA A 149 -13.39 -0.68 -12.64
CA ALA A 149 -13.92 -1.74 -13.49
C ALA A 149 -14.56 -2.89 -12.69
N ILE A 150 -13.97 -3.28 -11.55
CA ILE A 150 -14.47 -4.38 -10.71
C ILE A 150 -15.72 -3.98 -9.91
N TYR A 151 -15.78 -2.71 -9.46
CA TYR A 151 -16.86 -2.22 -8.61
C TYR A 151 -17.86 -1.33 -9.33
N SER A 152 -17.64 -1.04 -10.63
CA SER A 152 -18.44 -0.06 -11.40
C SER A 152 -18.56 1.29 -10.70
N LYS A 153 -17.56 1.65 -9.92
CA LYS A 153 -17.49 2.87 -9.11
C LYS A 153 -16.09 3.48 -9.24
N ARG A 154 -16.03 4.80 -9.15
CA ARG A 154 -14.73 5.47 -8.99
C ARG A 154 -14.14 5.14 -7.63
N ASN A 155 -12.81 5.11 -7.54
CA ASN A 155 -12.11 5.01 -6.26
C ASN A 155 -12.73 6.01 -5.27
N PRO A 156 -13.14 5.58 -4.05
CA PRO A 156 -13.76 6.45 -3.05
C PRO A 156 -12.83 7.58 -2.58
N TYR A 157 -11.55 7.48 -2.90
CA TYR A 157 -10.58 8.51 -2.57
C TYR A 157 -10.26 9.34 -3.81
N PRO A 158 -10.36 10.68 -3.73
CA PRO A 158 -10.09 11.55 -4.86
C PRO A 158 -8.64 11.36 -5.31
N PRO A 159 -8.37 11.47 -6.63
CA PRO A 159 -7.01 11.46 -7.12
C PRO A 159 -6.22 12.55 -6.40
N PHE A 160 -4.98 12.26 -6.06
CA PHE A 160 -4.11 13.21 -5.38
C PHE A 160 -3.47 14.17 -6.40
N PRO A 161 -4.03 15.41 -6.57
CA PRO A 161 -3.64 16.28 -7.70
C PRO A 161 -2.16 16.66 -7.67
N LEU A 162 -1.56 16.63 -6.47
CA LEU A 162 -0.15 16.98 -6.28
C LEU A 162 0.78 15.87 -6.77
N GLY A 163 0.33 14.61 -6.74
CA GLY A 163 1.14 13.41 -6.92
C GLY A 163 2.05 13.14 -5.70
N ALA A 164 2.21 11.86 -5.37
CA ALA A 164 2.89 11.42 -4.17
C ALA A 164 4.35 11.92 -4.07
N ALA A 165 5.12 11.80 -5.13
CA ALA A 165 6.52 12.26 -5.16
C ALA A 165 6.68 13.75 -4.84
N LYS A 166 5.79 14.61 -5.37
CA LYS A 166 5.82 16.04 -5.09
C LYS A 166 5.37 16.36 -3.67
N ALA A 167 4.40 15.60 -3.14
CA ALA A 167 3.98 15.72 -1.75
C ALA A 167 5.11 15.34 -0.80
N CYS A 168 5.78 14.21 -1.05
CA CYS A 168 6.93 13.77 -0.26
C CYS A 168 8.03 14.85 -0.20
N ARG A 169 8.39 15.48 -1.34
CA ARG A 169 9.37 16.57 -1.36
C ARG A 169 8.92 17.80 -0.55
N ARG A 170 7.63 18.17 -0.61
CA ARG A 170 7.08 19.28 0.18
C ARG A 170 7.08 19.00 1.68
N ILE A 171 6.74 17.77 2.07
CA ILE A 171 6.79 17.33 3.46
C ILE A 171 8.22 17.32 3.97
N ASP A 172 9.17 16.82 3.16
CA ASP A 172 10.60 16.84 3.50
C ASP A 172 11.10 18.25 3.77
N THR A 173 10.75 19.21 2.90
CA THR A 173 11.07 20.62 3.10
C THR A 173 10.42 21.19 4.37
N ALA A 174 9.14 20.88 4.63
CA ALA A 174 8.47 21.33 5.83
C ALA A 174 9.12 20.79 7.11
N CYS A 175 9.51 19.54 7.12
CA CYS A 175 10.16 18.89 8.26
C CYS A 175 11.61 19.39 8.50
N LYS A 176 12.32 19.80 7.44
CA LYS A 176 13.61 20.47 7.57
C LYS A 176 13.49 21.84 8.24
N ASN A 177 12.45 22.58 7.89
CA ASN A 177 12.22 23.95 8.37
C ASN A 177 11.54 24.04 9.73
N SER A 178 10.83 22.98 10.15
CA SER A 178 10.05 22.97 11.40
C SER A 178 10.18 21.63 12.13
N LYS A 179 10.64 21.68 13.38
CA LYS A 179 10.85 20.50 14.24
C LYS A 179 9.59 20.07 15.03
N LYS A 180 8.50 20.82 14.94
CA LYS A 180 7.26 20.53 15.69
C LYS A 180 6.06 20.71 14.78
N TRP A 181 5.13 19.76 14.81
CA TRP A 181 3.88 19.78 14.04
C TRP A 181 3.06 21.05 14.17
N LYS A 182 2.99 21.61 15.39
CA LYS A 182 2.22 22.85 15.64
C LYS A 182 2.73 24.05 14.83
N HIS A 183 3.99 24.02 14.38
CA HIS A 183 4.60 25.10 13.58
C HIS A 183 4.42 24.90 12.07
N PHE A 184 3.85 23.77 11.63
CA PHE A 184 3.50 23.58 10.23
C PHE A 184 2.36 24.51 9.86
N SER A 185 2.46 25.17 8.71
CA SER A 185 1.33 25.90 8.13
C SER A 185 0.18 24.93 7.77
N ASP A 186 -1.03 25.46 7.60
CA ASP A 186 -2.17 24.64 7.23
C ASP A 186 -1.96 23.91 5.91
N LYS A 187 -1.29 24.55 4.95
CA LYS A 187 -0.90 23.94 3.69
C LYS A 187 0.07 22.76 3.87
N GLN A 188 1.05 22.89 4.77
CA GLN A 188 1.98 21.81 5.09
C GLN A 188 1.29 20.64 5.78
N LYS A 189 0.39 20.94 6.74
CA LYS A 189 -0.44 19.93 7.39
C LYS A 189 -1.37 19.22 6.41
N SER A 190 -1.98 19.96 5.47
CA SER A 190 -2.80 19.39 4.40
C SER A 190 -1.98 18.43 3.53
N ASN A 191 -0.79 18.81 3.08
CA ASN A 191 0.05 17.92 2.26
C ASN A 191 0.33 16.56 2.95
N VAL A 192 0.56 16.56 4.28
CA VAL A 192 0.77 15.31 5.03
C VAL A 192 -0.51 14.48 5.08
N LYS A 193 -1.65 15.12 5.43
CA LYS A 193 -2.94 14.43 5.53
C LYS A 193 -3.39 13.88 4.18
N ASP A 194 -3.22 14.65 3.11
CA ASP A 194 -3.62 14.28 1.77
C ASP A 194 -2.78 13.09 1.25
N LEU A 195 -1.46 13.07 1.51
CA LEU A 195 -0.61 11.93 1.19
C LEU A 195 -1.06 10.65 1.92
N ILE A 196 -1.31 10.75 3.22
CA ILE A 196 -1.80 9.64 4.04
C ILE A 196 -3.16 9.15 3.54
N GLN A 197 -4.06 10.07 3.19
CA GLN A 197 -5.39 9.72 2.69
C GLN A 197 -5.32 9.02 1.33
N TYR A 198 -4.43 9.48 0.44
CA TYR A 198 -4.17 8.86 -0.86
C TYR A 198 -3.67 7.42 -0.68
N ASN A 199 -2.59 7.24 0.07
CA ASN A 199 -2.01 5.93 0.35
C ASN A 199 -3.02 4.96 1.04
N LYS A 200 -3.82 5.49 1.99
CA LYS A 200 -4.92 4.73 2.59
C LYS A 200 -5.92 4.25 1.53
N GLY A 201 -6.20 5.09 0.54
CA GLY A 201 -7.06 4.74 -0.60
C GLY A 201 -6.51 3.56 -1.38
N ASP A 202 -5.21 3.55 -1.67
CA ASP A 202 -4.57 2.48 -2.42
C ASP A 202 -4.51 1.16 -1.64
N CYS A 203 -4.18 1.19 -0.35
CA CYS A 203 -4.28 0.01 0.52
C CYS A 203 -5.71 -0.57 0.58
N LEU A 204 -6.72 0.30 0.72
CA LEU A 204 -8.13 -0.11 0.75
C LEU A 204 -8.62 -0.65 -0.58
N SER A 205 -8.21 -0.05 -1.70
CA SER A 205 -8.57 -0.52 -3.04
C SER A 205 -7.97 -1.90 -3.28
N THR A 206 -6.72 -2.13 -2.91
CA THR A 206 -6.05 -3.42 -2.99
C THR A 206 -6.80 -4.47 -2.15
N TRP A 207 -7.16 -4.16 -0.91
CA TRP A 207 -7.95 -5.05 -0.06
C TRP A 207 -9.33 -5.38 -0.66
N LEU A 208 -10.07 -4.38 -1.14
CA LEU A 208 -11.40 -4.59 -1.70
C LEU A 208 -11.35 -5.44 -2.97
N ILE A 209 -10.37 -5.21 -3.85
CA ILE A 209 -10.13 -6.05 -5.03
C ILE A 209 -9.82 -7.48 -4.59
N ALA A 210 -8.90 -7.68 -3.65
CA ALA A 210 -8.54 -8.98 -3.12
C ALA A 210 -9.76 -9.73 -2.56
N LYS A 211 -10.59 -9.04 -1.77
CA LYS A 211 -11.84 -9.58 -1.22
C LYS A 211 -12.82 -10.01 -2.32
N ARG A 212 -12.96 -9.22 -3.38
CA ARG A 212 -13.84 -9.55 -4.52
C ARG A 212 -13.33 -10.78 -5.26
N LEU A 213 -12.03 -10.84 -5.50
CA LEU A 213 -11.40 -11.96 -6.20
C LEU A 213 -11.47 -13.25 -5.37
N GLY A 214 -11.25 -13.21 -4.06
CA GLY A 214 -11.38 -14.35 -3.16
C GLY A 214 -12.76 -14.97 -3.17
N ASN A 215 -13.82 -14.14 -3.27
CA ASN A 215 -15.19 -14.64 -3.40
C ASN A 215 -15.48 -15.28 -4.76
N PHE A 216 -14.83 -14.79 -5.83
CA PHE A 216 -15.04 -15.31 -7.18
C PHE A 216 -14.41 -16.69 -7.42
N TYR A 217 -13.30 -16.97 -6.75
CA TYR A 217 -12.56 -18.21 -6.91
C TYR A 217 -12.90 -19.26 -5.83
N ARG A 218 -13.96 -19.08 -5.07
CA ARG A 218 -14.47 -20.17 -4.22
C ARG A 218 -14.89 -21.33 -5.13
N PRO A 219 -14.45 -22.57 -4.86
CA PRO A 219 -15.13 -23.72 -5.45
C PRO A 219 -16.61 -23.59 -5.08
N THR A 220 -17.49 -23.65 -6.06
CA THR A 220 -18.90 -23.95 -5.80
C THR A 220 -18.86 -25.28 -5.06
N SER A 221 -19.18 -25.28 -3.76
CA SER A 221 -19.45 -26.51 -3.04
C SER A 221 -20.59 -27.18 -3.79
N GLU A 222 -20.25 -28.25 -4.53
CA GLU A 222 -21.20 -29.24 -5.01
C GLU A 222 -21.88 -29.90 -3.83
#